data_0de5ab279d653f7cc9f3e84c50cd7b17
#
_entry.id   0de5ab279d653f7cc9f3e84c50cd7b17
#
_cell.length_a   1.000
_cell.length_b   1.000
_cell.length_c   1.000
_cell.angle_alpha   90.00
_cell.angle_beta   90.00
_cell.angle_gamma   90.00
#
_symmetry.space_group_name_H-M   'P 1'
#
loop_
_entity.id
_entity.type
_entity.pdbx_description
1 polymer ?
#
loop_
_entity_poly.entity_id
_entity_poly.type
_entity_poly.pdbx_seq_one_letter_code
_entity_poly.pdbx_strand_id
1 'polypeptide(L)'
;MEIPAINEHRHDVTSTTDRPQSRVLVLPRGTDQPQSGLWDVSRILLLSLLIAAPFFFGAVEPWAWGALVIGAALLLLLWALGCLRTGNVRLTLSPLYIPLLGVLLLAGIQLWFGLSMDRIGTREAMIKLIGYAILFFATQQLYASTTARAWQLTGAAVAVFMFLMAVFAIVQFFASPGLLYGVIPGDSASTFGPYVNRGNYAGLMEMLIPIVVTFACSLRWKHPAKLFLFFVVFTALVSVFLSGSRAGLISLAVEFAIIGLVILFAGTEHKHILVAGILVTALAVGFFYWLDPGDVWGRWKQMASKPELALGSREKITQDSLRMGRDHLAHGVGLGAFEVAYTPYQTVITDLTIDYAHNDYVQFLAETGIWGWLLAPLAIAMFFVLSFRRFRARLRYQSGWLQFGAAVGVCGLLVHSFSEFNLHIPANAAWFSFLAALATVASTPKSHSMLSDFPPEVKRAISPTPCS
;
A
#
# COMPACT_ATOMS: atom_id res chain seq x y z
N MET A 1 -26.26 -28.01 -69.99
CA MET A 1 -26.56 -26.57 -69.70
C MET A 1 -26.74 -26.48 -68.20
N GLU A 2 -25.60 -26.36 -67.48
CA GLU A 2 -25.52 -26.37 -66.03
C GLU A 2 -25.42 -24.92 -65.54
N ILE A 3 -26.25 -24.60 -64.54
CA ILE A 3 -26.27 -23.26 -63.88
C ILE A 3 -25.51 -23.48 -62.56
N PRO A 4 -24.46 -22.67 -62.24
CA PRO A 4 -23.74 -22.78 -60.96
C PRO A 4 -24.49 -22.08 -59.82
N ALA A 5 -24.49 -22.75 -58.66
CA ALA A 5 -25.08 -22.31 -57.40
C ALA A 5 -24.35 -21.09 -56.83
N ILE A 6 -25.10 -20.12 -56.38
CA ILE A 6 -24.64 -18.92 -55.67
C ILE A 6 -24.46 -19.28 -54.20
N ASN A 7 -23.23 -19.09 -53.69
CA ASN A 7 -22.85 -19.32 -52.30
C ASN A 7 -23.16 -18.02 -51.53
N GLU A 8 -24.19 -18.03 -50.68
CA GLU A 8 -24.49 -16.97 -49.73
C GLU A 8 -23.46 -17.00 -48.57
N HIS A 9 -22.58 -16.04 -48.54
CA HIS A 9 -21.76 -15.73 -47.36
C HIS A 9 -22.66 -15.06 -46.30
N ARG A 10 -23.02 -15.83 -45.27
CA ARG A 10 -23.51 -15.32 -43.99
C ARG A 10 -22.39 -14.57 -43.30
N HIS A 11 -22.50 -13.25 -43.25
CA HIS A 11 -21.73 -12.42 -42.30
C HIS A 11 -22.26 -12.66 -40.89
N ASP A 12 -21.55 -13.45 -40.10
CA ASP A 12 -21.74 -13.50 -38.66
C ASP A 12 -21.20 -12.18 -38.08
N VAL A 13 -22.12 -11.30 -37.70
CA VAL A 13 -21.85 -10.12 -36.91
C VAL A 13 -21.66 -10.58 -35.44
N THR A 14 -20.44 -11.01 -35.08
CA THR A 14 -20.09 -11.19 -33.69
C THR A 14 -19.91 -9.81 -33.03
N SER A 15 -20.83 -9.47 -32.15
CA SER A 15 -20.78 -8.31 -31.27
C SER A 15 -19.52 -8.38 -30.40
N THR A 16 -18.48 -7.67 -30.78
CA THR A 16 -17.32 -7.40 -29.93
C THR A 16 -17.75 -6.41 -28.83
N THR A 17 -18.05 -6.92 -27.66
CA THR A 17 -18.16 -6.11 -26.44
C THR A 17 -16.83 -5.41 -26.22
N ASP A 18 -16.80 -4.12 -26.47
CA ASP A 18 -15.68 -3.22 -26.23
C ASP A 18 -15.30 -3.24 -24.75
N ARG A 19 -14.29 -4.05 -24.41
CA ARG A 19 -13.63 -3.99 -23.10
C ARG A 19 -12.74 -2.76 -23.09
N PRO A 20 -12.85 -1.86 -22.10
CA PRO A 20 -11.94 -0.74 -22.01
C PRO A 20 -10.51 -1.28 -21.78
N GLN A 21 -9.74 -1.37 -22.84
CA GLN A 21 -8.33 -1.70 -22.79
C GLN A 21 -7.60 -0.52 -22.14
N SER A 22 -6.82 -0.81 -21.10
CA SER A 22 -5.84 0.15 -20.59
C SER A 22 -4.97 0.62 -21.78
N ARG A 23 -5.05 1.91 -22.10
CA ARG A 23 -4.30 2.48 -23.21
C ARG A 23 -2.81 2.36 -22.91
N VAL A 24 -2.15 1.40 -23.55
CA VAL A 24 -0.69 1.34 -23.64
C VAL A 24 -0.31 2.14 -24.88
N LEU A 25 0.25 3.33 -24.67
CA LEU A 25 0.78 4.13 -25.77
C LEU A 25 2.14 3.52 -26.16
N VAL A 26 2.20 2.86 -27.30
CA VAL A 26 3.46 2.30 -27.86
C VAL A 26 3.90 3.21 -28.99
N LEU A 27 5.00 3.93 -28.79
CA LEU A 27 5.71 4.62 -29.87
C LEU A 27 6.71 3.64 -30.51
N PRO A 28 6.62 3.37 -31.83
CA PRO A 28 7.41 2.30 -32.44
C PRO A 28 8.84 2.73 -32.76
N ARG A 29 9.81 1.96 -32.30
CA ARG A 29 11.05 1.47 -32.94
C ARG A 29 12.05 0.95 -31.89
N GLY A 30 12.40 -0.33 -32.01
CA GLY A 30 13.50 -0.93 -31.24
C GLY A 30 13.27 -2.42 -30.97
N THR A 31 14.30 -3.20 -31.14
CA THR A 31 14.36 -4.65 -30.95
C THR A 31 13.89 -5.05 -29.55
N ASP A 32 13.07 -6.08 -29.47
CA ASP A 32 12.42 -6.63 -28.24
C ASP A 32 13.39 -7.31 -27.23
N GLN A 33 14.61 -6.83 -27.08
CA GLN A 33 15.48 -7.34 -26.02
C GLN A 33 15.23 -6.58 -24.72
N PRO A 34 14.75 -7.26 -23.64
CA PRO A 34 14.67 -6.63 -22.34
C PRO A 34 16.08 -6.44 -21.80
N GLN A 35 16.51 -5.20 -21.64
CA GLN A 35 17.67 -4.88 -20.79
C GLN A 35 17.24 -5.14 -19.33
N SER A 36 17.38 -6.40 -18.89
CA SER A 36 16.94 -6.85 -17.55
C SER A 36 17.64 -6.09 -16.42
N GLY A 37 18.91 -5.72 -16.57
CA GLY A 37 19.72 -5.16 -15.50
C GLY A 37 19.24 -3.81 -14.95
N LEU A 38 18.89 -2.82 -15.81
CA LEU A 38 18.48 -1.49 -15.34
C LEU A 38 17.12 -1.52 -14.64
N TRP A 39 16.18 -2.30 -15.14
CA TRP A 39 14.88 -2.48 -14.51
C TRP A 39 14.97 -3.22 -13.17
N ASP A 40 15.89 -4.18 -13.05
CA ASP A 40 16.15 -4.88 -11.79
C ASP A 40 16.81 -3.96 -10.77
N VAL A 41 17.79 -3.14 -11.18
CA VAL A 41 18.39 -2.09 -10.34
C VAL A 41 17.34 -1.11 -9.86
N SER A 42 16.43 -0.66 -10.74
CA SER A 42 15.33 0.25 -10.34
C SER A 42 14.39 -0.38 -9.34
N ARG A 43 14.05 -1.68 -9.46
CA ARG A 43 13.24 -2.41 -8.47
C ARG A 43 13.96 -2.56 -7.14
N ILE A 44 15.26 -2.86 -7.15
CA ILE A 44 16.07 -2.93 -5.95
C ILE A 44 16.10 -1.57 -5.25
N LEU A 45 16.35 -0.48 -5.98
CA LEU A 45 16.33 0.87 -5.43
C LEU A 45 14.96 1.22 -4.83
N LEU A 46 13.86 0.93 -5.54
CA LEU A 46 12.51 1.16 -5.05
C LEU A 46 12.27 0.43 -3.72
N LEU A 47 12.56 -0.88 -3.65
CA LEU A 47 12.39 -1.66 -2.44
C LEU A 47 13.32 -1.20 -1.32
N SER A 48 14.57 -0.82 -1.64
CA SER A 48 15.52 -0.31 -0.65
C SER A 48 15.05 1.00 -0.01
N LEU A 49 14.48 1.92 -0.79
CA LEU A 49 13.90 3.16 -0.29
C LEU A 49 12.72 2.89 0.66
N LEU A 50 11.82 1.99 0.25
CA LEU A 50 10.66 1.60 1.05
C LEU A 50 11.06 0.89 2.35
N ILE A 51 12.04 0.01 2.31
CA ILE A 51 12.56 -0.73 3.47
C ILE A 51 13.30 0.20 4.43
N ALA A 52 14.09 1.14 3.91
CA ALA A 52 14.90 2.03 4.72
C ALA A 52 14.07 3.11 5.42
N ALA A 53 13.06 3.67 4.76
CA ALA A 53 12.29 4.81 5.27
C ALA A 53 11.70 4.61 6.67
N PRO A 54 11.08 3.46 7.04
CA PRO A 54 10.57 3.23 8.39
C PRO A 54 11.63 3.31 9.49
N PHE A 55 12.87 2.89 9.22
CA PHE A 55 13.95 2.91 10.22
C PHE A 55 14.44 4.32 10.56
N PHE A 56 14.07 5.32 9.79
CA PHE A 56 14.36 6.72 10.09
C PHE A 56 13.15 7.42 10.71
N PHE A 57 12.64 6.85 11.82
CA PHE A 57 11.47 7.38 12.55
C PHE A 57 10.21 7.51 11.69
N GLY A 58 10.00 6.59 10.73
CA GLY A 58 8.94 6.73 9.74
C GLY A 58 9.21 7.80 8.68
N ALA A 59 10.45 8.25 8.54
CA ALA A 59 10.92 9.31 7.65
C ALA A 59 10.23 10.68 7.91
N VAL A 60 9.89 10.97 9.18
CA VAL A 60 9.23 12.26 9.53
C VAL A 60 10.19 13.43 9.49
N GLU A 61 11.47 13.21 9.79
CA GLU A 61 12.49 14.24 9.80
C GLU A 61 12.75 14.81 8.37
N PRO A 62 13.03 16.14 8.25
CA PRO A 62 13.22 16.78 6.94
C PRO A 62 14.26 16.13 6.05
N TRP A 63 15.39 15.70 6.61
CA TRP A 63 16.44 15.01 5.86
C TRP A 63 15.99 13.61 5.37
N ALA A 64 15.16 12.91 6.14
CA ALA A 64 14.73 11.55 5.85
C ALA A 64 13.65 11.53 4.74
N TRP A 65 12.59 12.36 4.85
CA TRP A 65 11.65 12.46 3.75
C TRP A 65 12.26 13.12 2.51
N GLY A 66 13.23 14.05 2.69
CA GLY A 66 14.00 14.62 1.58
C GLY A 66 14.78 13.56 0.81
N ALA A 67 15.46 12.63 1.53
CA ALA A 67 16.15 11.50 0.93
C ALA A 67 15.18 10.57 0.16
N LEU A 68 13.97 10.33 0.70
CA LEU A 68 12.93 9.54 0.03
C LEU A 68 12.48 10.20 -1.29
N VAL A 69 12.27 11.53 -1.30
CA VAL A 69 11.88 12.28 -2.51
C VAL A 69 13.03 12.29 -3.55
N ILE A 70 14.27 12.49 -3.12
CA ILE A 70 15.45 12.41 -4.00
C ILE A 70 15.56 11.00 -4.60
N GLY A 71 15.37 9.96 -3.78
CA GLY A 71 15.36 8.57 -4.26
C GLY A 71 14.23 8.31 -5.27
N ALA A 72 13.05 8.88 -5.07
CA ALA A 72 11.95 8.81 -6.03
C ALA A 72 12.31 9.52 -7.35
N ALA A 73 12.92 10.71 -7.29
CA ALA A 73 13.41 11.42 -8.48
C ALA A 73 14.47 10.60 -9.23
N LEU A 74 15.38 9.93 -8.51
CA LEU A 74 16.38 9.04 -9.12
C LEU A 74 15.71 7.85 -9.82
N LEU A 75 14.65 7.27 -9.26
CA LEU A 75 13.86 6.23 -9.92
C LEU A 75 13.25 6.72 -11.23
N LEU A 76 12.74 7.95 -11.28
CA LEU A 76 12.20 8.55 -12.49
C LEU A 76 13.31 8.74 -13.55
N LEU A 77 14.50 9.19 -13.14
CA LEU A 77 15.66 9.32 -14.02
C LEU A 77 16.10 7.96 -14.57
N LEU A 78 16.18 6.91 -13.73
CA LEU A 78 16.54 5.57 -14.19
C LEU A 78 15.51 5.01 -15.17
N TRP A 79 14.21 5.25 -14.94
CA TRP A 79 13.16 4.90 -15.88
C TRP A 79 13.32 5.64 -17.21
N ALA A 80 13.54 6.96 -17.20
CA ALA A 80 13.74 7.75 -18.40
C ALA A 80 14.99 7.28 -19.18
N LEU A 81 16.11 7.00 -18.47
CA LEU A 81 17.31 6.44 -19.06
C LEU A 81 17.06 5.07 -19.70
N GLY A 82 16.25 4.23 -19.06
CA GLY A 82 15.80 2.95 -19.62
C GLY A 82 15.04 3.13 -20.94
N CYS A 83 14.12 4.09 -20.99
CA CYS A 83 13.38 4.44 -22.21
C CYS A 83 14.32 4.95 -23.33
N LEU A 84 15.28 5.82 -23.00
CA LEU A 84 16.26 6.32 -23.95
C LEU A 84 17.13 5.20 -24.51
N ARG A 85 17.63 4.29 -23.66
CA ARG A 85 18.48 3.17 -24.09
C ARG A 85 17.74 2.17 -24.96
N THR A 86 16.44 1.96 -24.72
CA THR A 86 15.64 1.01 -25.51
C THR A 86 15.04 1.63 -26.76
N GLY A 87 15.06 2.96 -26.90
CA GLY A 87 14.38 3.68 -27.96
C GLY A 87 12.85 3.56 -27.93
N ASN A 88 12.29 2.99 -26.84
CA ASN A 88 10.86 2.73 -26.69
C ASN A 88 10.34 3.33 -25.40
N VAL A 89 9.31 4.15 -25.51
CA VAL A 89 8.55 4.66 -24.36
C VAL A 89 7.25 3.89 -24.26
N ARG A 90 7.14 3.02 -23.24
CA ARG A 90 5.88 2.34 -22.92
C ARG A 90 5.33 2.94 -21.62
N LEU A 91 4.23 3.65 -21.71
CA LEU A 91 3.58 4.27 -20.56
C LEU A 91 2.38 3.44 -20.13
N THR A 92 2.40 2.99 -18.89
CA THR A 92 1.24 2.42 -18.23
C THR A 92 0.55 3.53 -17.45
N LEU A 93 -0.59 4.00 -17.95
CA LEU A 93 -1.36 5.05 -17.30
C LEU A 93 -2.46 4.44 -16.43
N SER A 94 -2.60 4.99 -15.22
CA SER A 94 -3.67 4.64 -14.30
C SER A 94 -4.66 5.81 -14.20
N PRO A 95 -5.97 5.56 -14.20
CA PRO A 95 -6.96 6.60 -13.92
C PRO A 95 -6.76 7.29 -12.56
N LEU A 96 -6.07 6.65 -11.60
CA LEU A 96 -5.75 7.22 -10.29
C LEU A 96 -4.86 8.47 -10.35
N TYR A 97 -4.23 8.76 -11.50
CA TYR A 97 -3.53 10.03 -11.68
C TYR A 97 -4.49 11.23 -11.67
N ILE A 98 -5.77 11.05 -12.03
CA ILE A 98 -6.75 12.13 -12.07
C ILE A 98 -6.97 12.75 -10.67
N PRO A 99 -7.39 12.00 -9.63
CA PRO A 99 -7.53 12.57 -8.31
C PRO A 99 -6.20 13.01 -7.70
N LEU A 100 -5.09 12.31 -7.96
CA LEU A 100 -3.77 12.68 -7.48
C LEU A 100 -3.31 14.04 -8.02
N LEU A 101 -3.44 14.26 -9.34
CA LEU A 101 -3.14 15.53 -9.98
C LEU A 101 -4.14 16.62 -9.54
N GLY A 102 -5.39 16.25 -9.27
CA GLY A 102 -6.39 17.17 -8.72
C GLY A 102 -5.96 17.75 -7.37
N VAL A 103 -5.45 16.91 -6.45
CA VAL A 103 -4.95 17.36 -5.15
C VAL A 103 -3.69 18.22 -5.31
N LEU A 104 -2.76 17.85 -6.19
CA LEU A 104 -1.58 18.66 -6.49
C LEU A 104 -1.94 20.04 -7.08
N LEU A 105 -2.92 20.06 -7.99
CA LEU A 105 -3.42 21.31 -8.56
C LEU A 105 -4.07 22.18 -7.49
N LEU A 106 -4.87 21.60 -6.61
CA LEU A 106 -5.50 22.31 -5.50
C LEU A 106 -4.45 22.94 -4.57
N ALA A 107 -3.44 22.17 -4.17
CA ALA A 107 -2.32 22.71 -3.36
C ALA A 107 -1.56 23.83 -4.09
N GLY A 108 -1.36 23.69 -5.40
CA GLY A 108 -0.79 24.76 -6.24
C GLY A 108 -1.66 26.02 -6.26
N ILE A 109 -2.98 25.90 -6.35
CA ILE A 109 -3.94 26.99 -6.28
C ILE A 109 -3.88 27.67 -4.89
N GLN A 110 -3.85 26.86 -3.81
CA GLN A 110 -3.74 27.39 -2.44
C GLN A 110 -2.48 28.22 -2.26
N LEU A 111 -1.35 27.80 -2.81
CA LEU A 111 -0.09 28.56 -2.76
C LEU A 111 -0.11 29.80 -3.64
N TRP A 112 -0.61 29.68 -4.86
CA TRP A 112 -0.60 30.79 -5.83
C TRP A 112 -1.47 31.96 -5.40
N PHE A 113 -2.67 31.68 -4.92
CA PHE A 113 -3.61 32.70 -4.48
C PHE A 113 -3.46 33.09 -3.01
N GLY A 114 -2.47 32.53 -2.29
CA GLY A 114 -2.24 32.86 -0.88
C GLY A 114 -3.37 32.38 0.05
N LEU A 115 -4.06 31.30 -0.31
CA LEU A 115 -5.17 30.73 0.45
C LEU A 115 -4.70 29.83 1.61
N SER A 116 -3.43 29.40 1.58
CA SER A 116 -2.85 28.58 2.64
C SER A 116 -2.47 29.44 3.85
N MET A 117 -2.83 28.99 5.06
CA MET A 117 -2.45 29.59 6.34
C MET A 117 -0.98 29.33 6.68
N ASP A 118 -0.42 28.21 6.20
CA ASP A 118 1.01 27.90 6.27
C ASP A 118 1.57 27.58 4.88
N ARG A 119 2.20 28.56 4.26
CA ARG A 119 2.78 28.42 2.93
C ARG A 119 3.99 27.47 2.90
N ILE A 120 4.73 27.35 4.02
CA ILE A 120 5.90 26.45 4.11
C ILE A 120 5.40 25.03 4.22
N GLY A 121 4.50 24.75 5.15
CA GLY A 121 3.88 23.44 5.32
C GLY A 121 3.21 22.94 4.04
N THR A 122 2.50 23.83 3.31
CA THR A 122 1.86 23.45 2.03
C THR A 122 2.88 23.14 0.93
N ARG A 123 4.01 23.84 0.86
CA ARG A 123 5.09 23.48 -0.08
C ARG A 123 5.71 22.13 0.25
N GLU A 124 5.98 21.87 1.52
CA GLU A 124 6.52 20.58 1.96
C GLU A 124 5.56 19.44 1.68
N ALA A 125 4.27 19.60 2.02
CA ALA A 125 3.25 18.60 1.73
C ALA A 125 3.14 18.33 0.22
N MET A 126 3.21 19.35 -0.62
CA MET A 126 3.19 19.23 -2.07
C MET A 126 4.43 18.48 -2.60
N ILE A 127 5.63 18.77 -2.06
CA ILE A 127 6.87 18.05 -2.45
C ILE A 127 6.79 16.59 -2.06
N LYS A 128 6.32 16.27 -0.84
CA LYS A 128 6.09 14.88 -0.39
C LYS A 128 5.09 14.16 -1.31
N LEU A 129 3.97 14.82 -1.65
CA LEU A 129 2.95 14.26 -2.53
C LEU A 129 3.48 14.01 -3.96
N ILE A 130 4.32 14.90 -4.49
CA ILE A 130 5.02 14.66 -5.77
C ILE A 130 5.93 13.43 -5.66
N GLY A 131 6.69 13.28 -4.57
CA GLY A 131 7.51 12.10 -4.31
C GLY A 131 6.68 10.80 -4.33
N TYR A 132 5.52 10.79 -3.65
CA TYR A 132 4.60 9.65 -3.63
C TYR A 132 4.00 9.38 -5.02
N ALA A 133 3.68 10.42 -5.78
CA ALA A 133 3.20 10.30 -7.16
C ALA A 133 4.27 9.66 -8.07
N ILE A 134 5.53 10.03 -7.89
CA ILE A 134 6.65 9.42 -8.63
C ILE A 134 6.85 7.97 -8.22
N LEU A 135 6.77 7.62 -6.94
CA LEU A 135 6.83 6.23 -6.46
C LEU A 135 5.68 5.39 -7.04
N PHE A 136 4.46 5.93 -7.05
CA PHE A 136 3.31 5.31 -7.69
C PHE A 136 3.57 5.07 -9.18
N PHE A 137 4.05 6.10 -9.90
CA PHE A 137 4.39 6.01 -11.31
C PHE A 137 5.49 4.97 -11.57
N ALA A 138 6.62 5.05 -10.87
CA ALA A 138 7.73 4.13 -11.04
C ALA A 138 7.29 2.67 -10.81
N THR A 139 6.49 2.42 -9.77
CA THR A 139 5.94 1.10 -9.49
C THR A 139 5.07 0.60 -10.65
N GLN A 140 4.16 1.42 -11.19
CA GLN A 140 3.34 1.08 -12.35
C GLN A 140 4.21 0.68 -13.56
N GLN A 141 5.24 1.46 -13.88
CA GLN A 141 6.12 1.18 -15.02
C GLN A 141 6.96 -0.10 -14.79
N LEU A 142 7.52 -0.27 -13.59
CA LEU A 142 8.40 -1.39 -13.26
C LEU A 142 7.69 -2.74 -13.19
N TYR A 143 6.38 -2.74 -12.85
CA TYR A 143 5.60 -3.97 -12.67
C TYR A 143 4.63 -4.28 -13.81
N ALA A 144 4.41 -3.38 -14.76
CA ALA A 144 3.51 -3.58 -15.90
C ALA A 144 3.93 -4.75 -16.81
N SER A 145 5.24 -4.92 -17.04
CA SER A 145 5.81 -5.94 -17.93
C SER A 145 6.89 -6.79 -17.26
N THR A 146 6.73 -7.06 -15.96
CA THR A 146 7.74 -7.78 -15.20
C THR A 146 7.57 -9.29 -15.24
N THR A 147 8.61 -10.03 -14.82
CA THR A 147 8.65 -11.49 -14.80
C THR A 147 8.01 -12.04 -13.50
N ALA A 148 7.63 -13.32 -13.50
CA ALA A 148 7.18 -14.02 -12.30
C ALA A 148 8.24 -13.99 -11.19
N ARG A 149 9.54 -14.09 -11.56
CA ARG A 149 10.65 -14.00 -10.61
C ARG A 149 10.68 -12.66 -9.87
N ALA A 150 10.42 -11.54 -10.55
CA ALA A 150 10.39 -10.23 -9.89
C ALA A 150 9.24 -10.13 -8.87
N TRP A 151 8.07 -10.70 -9.16
CA TRP A 151 6.98 -10.81 -8.20
C TRP A 151 7.35 -11.66 -6.99
N GLN A 152 8.03 -12.80 -7.21
CA GLN A 152 8.52 -13.67 -6.13
C GLN A 152 9.54 -12.95 -5.24
N LEU A 153 10.51 -12.27 -5.84
CA LEU A 153 11.52 -11.52 -5.11
C LEU A 153 10.90 -10.38 -4.30
N THR A 154 9.89 -9.70 -4.85
CA THR A 154 9.16 -8.65 -4.12
C THR A 154 8.42 -9.23 -2.91
N GLY A 155 7.67 -10.32 -3.09
CA GLY A 155 6.98 -10.98 -1.97
C GLY A 155 7.95 -11.48 -0.89
N ALA A 156 9.09 -12.05 -1.30
CA ALA A 156 10.14 -12.49 -0.38
C ALA A 156 10.80 -11.32 0.35
N ALA A 157 11.12 -10.22 -0.35
CA ALA A 157 11.71 -9.02 0.24
C ALA A 157 10.77 -8.39 1.29
N VAL A 158 9.46 -8.30 0.97
CA VAL A 158 8.45 -7.82 1.93
C VAL A 158 8.36 -8.73 3.13
N ALA A 159 8.37 -10.05 2.96
CA ALA A 159 8.32 -11.01 4.07
C ALA A 159 9.54 -10.90 4.98
N VAL A 160 10.75 -10.81 4.42
CA VAL A 160 11.99 -10.64 5.19
C VAL A 160 12.00 -9.29 5.93
N PHE A 161 11.62 -8.21 5.25
CA PHE A 161 11.53 -6.90 5.87
C PHE A 161 10.52 -6.89 7.03
N MET A 162 9.31 -7.40 6.82
CA MET A 162 8.29 -7.50 7.85
C MET A 162 8.78 -8.31 9.07
N PHE A 163 9.46 -9.42 8.82
CA PHE A 163 10.03 -10.25 9.90
C PHE A 163 11.07 -9.48 10.71
N LEU A 164 12.06 -8.86 10.04
CA LEU A 164 13.10 -8.09 10.70
C LEU A 164 12.54 -6.90 11.49
N MET A 165 11.55 -6.21 10.92
CA MET A 165 10.86 -5.11 11.59
C MET A 165 10.10 -5.58 12.83
N ALA A 166 9.39 -6.71 12.75
CA ALA A 166 8.67 -7.28 13.89
C ALA A 166 9.62 -7.72 15.00
N VAL A 167 10.69 -8.42 14.65
CA VAL A 167 11.72 -8.86 15.62
C VAL A 167 12.38 -7.64 16.28
N PHE A 168 12.79 -6.65 15.49
CA PHE A 168 13.38 -5.42 16.03
C PHE A 168 12.42 -4.73 17.02
N ALA A 169 11.16 -4.58 16.68
CA ALA A 169 10.17 -3.92 17.52
C ALA A 169 9.91 -4.71 18.83
N ILE A 170 9.82 -6.05 18.75
CA ILE A 170 9.65 -6.93 19.93
C ILE A 170 10.87 -6.82 20.84
N VAL A 171 12.08 -6.94 20.29
CA VAL A 171 13.33 -6.84 21.07
C VAL A 171 13.43 -5.49 21.76
N GLN A 172 13.17 -4.39 21.03
CA GLN A 172 13.20 -3.03 21.61
C GLN A 172 12.17 -2.86 22.74
N PHE A 173 10.97 -3.40 22.56
CA PHE A 173 9.89 -3.32 23.56
C PHE A 173 10.32 -3.92 24.91
N PHE A 174 11.02 -5.06 24.91
CA PHE A 174 11.46 -5.71 26.15
C PHE A 174 12.82 -5.22 26.66
N ALA A 175 13.77 -4.94 25.76
CA ALA A 175 15.13 -4.59 26.13
C ALA A 175 15.29 -3.10 26.52
N SER A 176 14.47 -2.22 25.98
CA SER A 176 14.63 -0.76 26.12
C SER A 176 13.27 -0.04 26.15
N PRO A 177 12.41 -0.31 27.16
CA PRO A 177 11.09 0.31 27.24
C PRO A 177 11.19 1.85 27.25
N GLY A 178 10.42 2.51 26.37
CA GLY A 178 10.39 3.98 26.28
C GLY A 178 11.60 4.61 25.59
N LEU A 179 12.52 3.82 25.05
CA LEU A 179 13.66 4.32 24.27
C LEU A 179 13.50 3.90 22.80
N LEU A 180 13.66 4.85 21.88
CA LEU A 180 13.85 4.54 20.46
C LEU A 180 15.31 4.17 20.23
N TYR A 181 15.54 3.05 19.55
CA TYR A 181 16.89 2.50 19.31
C TYR A 181 17.73 2.25 20.58
N GLY A 182 17.08 2.16 21.74
CA GLY A 182 17.76 1.96 23.02
C GLY A 182 18.51 3.19 23.56
N VAL A 183 18.43 4.34 22.88
CA VAL A 183 19.22 5.54 23.22
C VAL A 183 18.42 6.86 23.22
N ILE A 184 17.38 6.98 22.42
CA ILE A 184 16.62 8.22 22.29
C ILE A 184 15.39 8.14 23.20
N PRO A 185 15.26 9.05 24.20
CA PRO A 185 14.08 9.08 25.05
C PRO A 185 12.81 9.32 24.25
N GLY A 186 11.80 8.49 24.47
CA GLY A 186 10.46 8.62 23.93
C GLY A 186 9.42 8.38 25.02
N ASP A 187 8.17 8.56 24.70
CA ASP A 187 7.09 8.18 25.59
C ASP A 187 6.86 6.66 25.51
N SER A 188 7.09 5.96 26.63
CA SER A 188 6.89 4.49 26.73
C SER A 188 5.47 4.05 26.44
N ALA A 189 4.49 4.95 26.56
CA ALA A 189 3.09 4.66 26.23
C ALA A 189 2.78 4.77 24.75
N SER A 190 3.56 5.54 23.98
CA SER A 190 3.29 5.82 22.57
C SER A 190 4.31 5.25 21.61
N THR A 191 5.59 5.08 22.00
CA THR A 191 6.64 4.59 21.10
C THR A 191 6.58 3.09 20.91
N PHE A 192 6.79 2.61 19.67
CA PHE A 192 6.93 1.19 19.38
C PHE A 192 7.75 0.96 18.09
N GLY A 193 8.72 0.04 18.16
CA GLY A 193 9.67 -0.17 17.08
C GLY A 193 10.41 1.13 16.72
N PRO A 194 10.65 1.44 15.45
CA PRO A 194 11.33 2.66 15.05
C PRO A 194 10.40 3.89 14.99
N TYR A 195 9.14 3.77 15.42
CA TYR A 195 8.14 4.83 15.36
C TYR A 195 7.91 5.49 16.72
N VAL A 196 7.75 6.81 16.70
CA VAL A 196 7.34 7.58 17.87
C VAL A 196 5.90 7.25 18.28
N ASN A 197 5.04 6.91 17.30
CA ASN A 197 3.66 6.50 17.54
C ASN A 197 3.44 5.03 17.16
N ARG A 198 3.03 4.23 18.16
CA ARG A 198 2.68 2.81 17.99
C ARG A 198 1.57 2.54 16.98
N GLY A 199 0.65 3.50 16.78
CA GLY A 199 -0.38 3.43 15.75
C GLY A 199 0.23 3.45 14.34
N ASN A 200 1.26 4.27 14.12
CA ASN A 200 1.96 4.34 12.84
C ASN A 200 2.78 3.07 12.54
N TYR A 201 3.38 2.45 13.58
CA TYR A 201 3.99 1.13 13.44
C TYR A 201 2.95 0.07 13.03
N ALA A 202 1.80 0.05 13.73
CA ALA A 202 0.72 -0.88 13.39
C ALA A 202 0.22 -0.65 11.96
N GLY A 203 0.09 0.61 11.52
CA GLY A 203 -0.28 0.98 10.16
C GLY A 203 0.68 0.49 9.09
N LEU A 204 2.00 0.47 9.37
CA LEU A 204 2.95 -0.18 8.48
C LEU A 204 2.73 -1.70 8.44
N MET A 205 2.63 -2.34 9.59
CA MET A 205 2.55 -3.81 9.67
C MET A 205 1.27 -4.36 9.04
N GLU A 206 0.13 -3.69 9.24
CA GLU A 206 -1.13 -4.09 8.61
C GLU A 206 -1.07 -3.98 7.07
N MET A 207 -0.36 -3.01 6.51
CA MET A 207 -0.13 -2.97 5.07
C MET A 207 0.69 -4.15 4.56
N LEU A 208 1.62 -4.69 5.34
CA LEU A 208 2.55 -5.74 4.93
C LEU A 208 2.00 -7.16 5.17
N ILE A 209 1.27 -7.39 6.27
CA ILE A 209 0.74 -8.71 6.64
C ILE A 209 -0.11 -9.33 5.53
N PRO A 210 -1.08 -8.64 4.89
CA PRO A 210 -1.87 -9.20 3.80
C PRO A 210 -1.04 -9.65 2.60
N ILE A 211 0.07 -8.93 2.31
CA ILE A 211 0.96 -9.30 1.21
C ILE A 211 1.64 -10.64 1.50
N VAL A 212 2.15 -10.82 2.72
CA VAL A 212 2.84 -12.06 3.10
C VAL A 212 1.87 -13.23 3.19
N VAL A 213 0.65 -13.01 3.70
CA VAL A 213 -0.42 -14.02 3.73
C VAL A 213 -0.80 -14.45 2.31
N THR A 214 -1.04 -13.50 1.41
CA THR A 214 -1.42 -13.81 0.03
C THR A 214 -0.25 -14.35 -0.78
N PHE A 215 0.98 -13.97 -0.47
CA PHE A 215 2.18 -14.60 -1.02
C PHE A 215 2.25 -16.08 -0.62
N ALA A 216 1.98 -16.42 0.64
CA ALA A 216 1.84 -17.82 1.07
C ALA A 216 0.71 -18.56 0.33
N CYS A 217 -0.42 -17.88 0.06
CA CYS A 217 -1.51 -18.45 -0.76
C CYS A 217 -1.05 -18.79 -2.18
N SER A 218 -0.17 -17.99 -2.76
CA SER A 218 0.33 -18.20 -4.12
C SER A 218 1.27 -19.41 -4.28
N LEU A 219 1.82 -19.92 -3.20
CA LEU A 219 2.72 -21.08 -3.22
C LEU A 219 1.96 -22.39 -3.15
N ARG A 220 2.55 -23.49 -3.69
CA ARG A 220 1.99 -24.83 -3.55
C ARG A 220 1.96 -25.26 -2.08
N TRP A 221 0.94 -26.05 -1.66
CA TRP A 221 0.77 -26.43 -0.24
C TRP A 221 2.02 -27.03 0.41
N LYS A 222 2.69 -27.92 -0.27
CA LYS A 222 3.90 -28.61 0.21
C LYS A 222 5.18 -27.77 0.09
N HIS A 223 5.10 -26.49 -0.31
CA HIS A 223 6.29 -25.66 -0.46
C HIS A 223 6.90 -25.32 0.89
N PRO A 224 8.20 -25.63 1.13
CA PRO A 224 8.83 -25.47 2.46
C PRO A 224 8.79 -24.05 2.99
N ALA A 225 8.83 -23.05 2.10
CA ALA A 225 8.76 -21.64 2.50
C ALA A 225 7.42 -21.25 3.17
N LYS A 226 6.34 -22.05 3.02
CA LYS A 226 5.07 -21.72 3.69
C LYS A 226 5.17 -21.74 5.20
N LEU A 227 5.85 -22.72 5.77
CA LEU A 227 6.03 -22.77 7.22
C LEU A 227 6.79 -21.54 7.74
N PHE A 228 7.83 -21.12 7.01
CA PHE A 228 8.55 -19.88 7.32
C PHE A 228 7.64 -18.65 7.19
N LEU A 229 6.84 -18.54 6.14
CA LEU A 229 5.91 -17.41 5.97
C LEU A 229 4.85 -17.36 7.08
N PHE A 230 4.33 -18.50 7.53
CA PHE A 230 3.43 -18.55 8.68
C PHE A 230 4.12 -18.10 9.98
N PHE A 231 5.38 -18.47 10.18
CA PHE A 231 6.17 -17.98 11.30
C PHE A 231 6.40 -16.47 11.23
N VAL A 232 6.67 -15.92 10.04
CA VAL A 232 6.79 -14.47 9.81
C VAL A 232 5.50 -13.76 10.16
N VAL A 233 4.35 -14.27 9.69
CA VAL A 233 3.02 -13.70 10.01
C VAL A 233 2.74 -13.78 11.51
N PHE A 234 3.05 -14.91 12.16
CA PHE A 234 2.92 -15.06 13.61
C PHE A 234 3.71 -13.98 14.37
N THR A 235 4.99 -13.80 14.02
CA THR A 235 5.86 -12.79 14.66
C THR A 235 5.33 -11.37 14.44
N ALA A 236 4.84 -11.08 13.23
CA ALA A 236 4.25 -9.80 12.91
C ALA A 236 2.97 -9.53 13.72
N LEU A 237 2.08 -10.53 13.85
CA LEU A 237 0.86 -10.41 14.67
C LEU A 237 1.20 -10.16 16.14
N VAL A 238 2.14 -10.92 16.70
CA VAL A 238 2.63 -10.70 18.09
C VAL A 238 3.12 -9.26 18.25
N SER A 239 3.89 -8.73 17.30
CA SER A 239 4.39 -7.36 17.38
C SER A 239 3.27 -6.31 17.35
N VAL A 240 2.23 -6.53 16.54
CA VAL A 240 1.05 -5.62 16.50
C VAL A 240 0.25 -5.71 17.80
N PHE A 241 0.06 -6.90 18.37
CA PHE A 241 -0.57 -7.05 19.68
C PHE A 241 0.21 -6.32 20.79
N LEU A 242 1.55 -6.47 20.82
CA LEU A 242 2.43 -5.78 21.76
C LEU A 242 2.41 -4.25 21.59
N SER A 243 2.23 -3.75 20.37
CA SER A 243 2.08 -2.30 20.13
C SER A 243 0.85 -1.73 20.85
N GLY A 244 -0.18 -2.55 21.08
CA GLY A 244 -1.42 -2.12 21.73
C GLY A 244 -2.25 -1.14 20.89
N SER A 245 -2.05 -1.09 19.57
CA SER A 245 -2.87 -0.27 18.65
C SER A 245 -4.22 -0.93 18.41
N ARG A 246 -5.29 -0.32 18.95
CA ARG A 246 -6.66 -0.83 18.74
C ARG A 246 -7.10 -0.70 17.29
N ALA A 247 -6.79 0.44 16.67
CA ALA A 247 -7.12 0.67 15.28
C ALA A 247 -6.43 -0.34 14.36
N GLY A 248 -5.13 -0.62 14.60
CA GLY A 248 -4.41 -1.66 13.87
C GLY A 248 -5.04 -3.05 14.00
N LEU A 249 -5.55 -3.41 15.20
CA LEU A 249 -6.25 -4.69 15.39
C LEU A 249 -7.60 -4.74 14.67
N ILE A 250 -8.36 -3.64 14.66
CA ILE A 250 -9.62 -3.54 13.91
C ILE A 250 -9.34 -3.67 12.42
N SER A 251 -8.33 -2.98 11.91
CA SER A 251 -7.92 -3.05 10.52
C SER A 251 -7.52 -4.47 10.12
N LEU A 252 -6.69 -5.15 10.92
CA LEU A 252 -6.32 -6.54 10.70
C LEU A 252 -7.53 -7.49 10.70
N ALA A 253 -8.50 -7.27 11.58
CA ALA A 253 -9.73 -8.07 11.59
C ALA A 253 -10.52 -7.91 10.28
N VAL A 254 -10.63 -6.68 9.76
CA VAL A 254 -11.25 -6.41 8.45
C VAL A 254 -10.47 -7.08 7.32
N GLU A 255 -9.14 -6.96 7.32
CA GLU A 255 -8.26 -7.56 6.32
C GLU A 255 -8.38 -9.09 6.29
N PHE A 256 -8.32 -9.73 7.45
CA PHE A 256 -8.48 -11.18 7.54
C PHE A 256 -9.89 -11.65 7.14
N ALA A 257 -10.93 -10.86 7.45
CA ALA A 257 -12.29 -11.14 6.98
C ALA A 257 -12.34 -11.09 5.44
N ILE A 258 -11.75 -10.08 4.80
CA ILE A 258 -11.71 -9.95 3.33
C ILE A 258 -10.93 -11.12 2.72
N ILE A 259 -9.74 -11.44 3.25
CA ILE A 259 -8.92 -12.57 2.76
C ILE A 259 -9.67 -13.89 2.93
N GLY A 260 -10.28 -14.09 4.10
CA GLY A 260 -11.05 -15.30 4.42
C GLY A 260 -12.23 -15.50 3.47
N LEU A 261 -12.99 -14.44 3.20
CA LEU A 261 -14.11 -14.48 2.24
C LEU A 261 -13.63 -14.85 0.84
N VAL A 262 -12.55 -14.23 0.36
CA VAL A 262 -12.02 -14.55 -0.97
C VAL A 262 -11.53 -16.00 -1.03
N ILE A 263 -10.84 -16.52 -0.01
CA ILE A 263 -10.41 -17.92 0.06
C ILE A 263 -11.60 -18.88 0.06
N LEU A 264 -12.67 -18.56 0.78
CA LEU A 264 -13.88 -19.39 0.82
C LEU A 264 -14.55 -19.48 -0.56
N PHE A 265 -14.57 -18.37 -1.32
CA PHE A 265 -15.17 -18.33 -2.65
C PHE A 265 -14.23 -18.80 -3.77
N ALA A 266 -12.90 -18.79 -3.55
CA ALA A 266 -11.92 -19.24 -4.54
C ALA A 266 -11.83 -20.76 -4.73
N GLY A 267 -12.51 -21.56 -3.88
CA GLY A 267 -12.58 -23.01 -3.98
C GLY A 267 -11.81 -23.78 -2.90
N THR A 268 -11.90 -25.11 -2.97
CA THR A 268 -11.45 -26.04 -1.89
C THR A 268 -9.94 -26.11 -1.68
N GLU A 269 -9.13 -25.79 -2.67
CA GLU A 269 -7.66 -25.95 -2.62
C GLU A 269 -6.98 -25.03 -1.59
N HIS A 270 -7.63 -23.95 -1.18
CA HIS A 270 -7.06 -22.93 -0.27
C HIS A 270 -7.64 -22.97 1.15
N LYS A 271 -8.63 -23.84 1.44
CA LYS A 271 -9.29 -23.91 2.77
C LYS A 271 -8.32 -24.22 3.91
N HIS A 272 -7.28 -25.02 3.64
CA HIS A 272 -6.23 -25.30 4.62
C HIS A 272 -5.42 -24.07 5.02
N ILE A 273 -5.33 -23.02 4.16
CA ILE A 273 -4.68 -21.76 4.50
C ILE A 273 -5.54 -20.95 5.48
N LEU A 274 -6.87 -21.00 5.31
CA LEU A 274 -7.79 -20.40 6.26
C LEU A 274 -7.64 -21.03 7.65
N VAL A 275 -7.61 -22.37 7.73
CA VAL A 275 -7.38 -23.08 8.99
C VAL A 275 -6.01 -22.72 9.58
N ALA A 276 -4.94 -22.71 8.77
CA ALA A 276 -3.62 -22.31 9.21
C ALA A 276 -3.60 -20.85 9.70
N GLY A 277 -4.28 -19.94 9.00
CA GLY A 277 -4.40 -18.54 9.41
C GLY A 277 -5.12 -18.37 10.77
N ILE A 278 -6.21 -19.09 10.98
CA ILE A 278 -6.93 -19.09 12.26
C ILE A 278 -6.01 -19.63 13.37
N LEU A 279 -5.31 -20.74 13.13
CA LEU A 279 -4.37 -21.31 14.10
C LEU A 279 -3.22 -20.36 14.42
N VAL A 280 -2.61 -19.73 13.42
CA VAL A 280 -1.53 -18.75 13.61
C VAL A 280 -2.03 -17.55 14.42
N THR A 281 -3.23 -17.05 14.14
CA THR A 281 -3.83 -15.95 14.89
C THR A 281 -4.13 -16.36 16.33
N ALA A 282 -4.71 -17.55 16.55
CA ALA A 282 -5.00 -18.07 17.89
C ALA A 282 -3.71 -18.30 18.71
N LEU A 283 -2.65 -18.82 18.07
CA LEU A 283 -1.35 -18.98 18.69
C LEU A 283 -0.71 -17.63 19.05
N ALA A 284 -0.82 -16.63 18.16
CA ALA A 284 -0.30 -15.28 18.43
C ALA A 284 -1.03 -14.62 19.60
N VAL A 285 -2.35 -14.74 19.67
CA VAL A 285 -3.16 -14.27 20.79
C VAL A 285 -2.80 -15.02 22.07
N GLY A 286 -2.72 -16.36 22.03
CA GLY A 286 -2.32 -17.18 23.18
C GLY A 286 -0.91 -16.86 23.69
N PHE A 287 0.03 -16.66 22.77
CA PHE A 287 1.40 -16.28 23.10
C PHE A 287 1.46 -14.88 23.71
N PHE A 288 0.66 -13.94 23.21
CA PHE A 288 0.51 -12.61 23.80
C PHE A 288 0.00 -12.70 25.25
N TYR A 289 -1.03 -13.51 25.51
CA TYR A 289 -1.54 -13.73 26.88
C TYR A 289 -0.49 -14.39 27.77
N TRP A 290 0.30 -15.34 27.24
CA TRP A 290 1.34 -16.04 28.02
C TRP A 290 2.52 -15.14 28.39
N LEU A 291 2.92 -14.23 27.48
CA LEU A 291 3.95 -13.23 27.76
C LEU A 291 3.52 -12.28 28.87
N ASP A 292 2.19 -12.09 29.06
CA ASP A 292 1.57 -11.13 29.98
C ASP A 292 2.47 -9.88 30.18
N PRO A 293 2.67 -9.07 29.17
CA PRO A 293 3.33 -7.79 29.35
C PRO A 293 2.33 -6.93 30.13
N GLY A 294 2.25 -7.11 31.45
CA GLY A 294 1.22 -6.58 32.36
C GLY A 294 0.80 -5.14 32.08
N ASP A 295 1.71 -4.35 31.51
CA ASP A 295 1.45 -2.99 31.04
C ASP A 295 0.55 -2.89 29.83
N VAL A 296 0.56 -3.86 28.90
CA VAL A 296 -0.32 -3.80 27.72
C VAL A 296 -1.73 -4.20 28.09
N TRP A 297 -1.88 -5.31 28.84
CA TRP A 297 -3.20 -5.76 29.32
C TRP A 297 -3.81 -4.80 30.32
N GLY A 298 -3.02 -4.26 31.25
CA GLY A 298 -3.41 -3.22 32.18
C GLY A 298 -3.90 -1.96 31.48
N ARG A 299 -3.17 -1.52 30.46
CA ARG A 299 -3.60 -0.39 29.60
C ARG A 299 -4.93 -0.68 28.89
N TRP A 300 -5.11 -1.88 28.35
CA TRP A 300 -6.38 -2.27 27.73
C TRP A 300 -7.56 -2.25 28.70
N LYS A 301 -7.35 -2.77 29.91
CA LYS A 301 -8.36 -2.73 30.99
C LYS A 301 -8.66 -1.30 31.45
N GLN A 302 -7.64 -0.48 31.69
CA GLN A 302 -7.82 0.92 32.08
C GLN A 302 -8.55 1.73 31.02
N MET A 303 -8.22 1.51 29.74
CA MET A 303 -8.91 2.17 28.65
C MET A 303 -10.34 1.70 28.45
N ALA A 304 -10.64 0.42 28.76
CA ALA A 304 -12.02 -0.09 28.75
C ALA A 304 -12.84 0.44 29.93
N SER A 305 -12.18 0.68 31.09
CA SER A 305 -12.85 1.19 32.31
C SER A 305 -12.98 2.72 32.33
N LYS A 306 -12.14 3.46 31.60
CA LYS A 306 -12.13 4.94 31.52
C LYS A 306 -11.97 5.40 30.07
N PRO A 307 -12.96 5.15 29.20
CA PRO A 307 -12.89 5.55 27.79
C PRO A 307 -12.78 7.07 27.62
N GLU A 308 -13.28 7.86 28.57
CA GLU A 308 -13.28 9.31 28.50
C GLU A 308 -11.88 9.94 28.54
N LEU A 309 -10.90 9.31 29.18
CA LEU A 309 -9.54 9.87 29.28
C LEU A 309 -8.70 9.65 28.00
N ALA A 310 -8.96 8.57 27.25
CA ALA A 310 -8.17 8.23 26.08
C ALA A 310 -8.88 8.56 24.75
N LEU A 311 -10.22 8.52 24.72
CA LEU A 311 -11.02 8.86 23.54
C LEU A 311 -11.47 10.31 23.54
N GLY A 312 -11.70 10.91 24.71
CA GLY A 312 -12.25 12.26 24.85
C GLY A 312 -11.38 13.35 24.25
N SER A 313 -10.05 13.23 24.31
CA SER A 313 -9.16 14.21 23.68
C SER A 313 -9.16 14.07 22.15
N ARG A 314 -9.09 12.86 21.62
CA ARG A 314 -9.13 12.61 20.15
C ARG A 314 -10.48 12.99 19.55
N GLU A 315 -11.56 12.71 20.26
CA GLU A 315 -12.91 13.10 19.83
C GLU A 315 -13.04 14.63 19.77
N LYS A 316 -12.55 15.36 20.80
CA LYS A 316 -12.53 16.82 20.80
C LYS A 316 -11.66 17.35 19.66
N ILE A 317 -10.45 16.83 19.45
CA ILE A 317 -9.59 17.21 18.34
C ILE A 317 -10.32 17.02 17.00
N THR A 318 -11.01 15.89 16.81
CA THR A 318 -11.80 15.63 15.61
C THR A 318 -12.95 16.61 15.46
N GLN A 319 -13.67 16.94 16.55
CA GLN A 319 -14.76 17.93 16.53
C GLN A 319 -14.25 19.35 16.21
N ASP A 320 -13.13 19.76 16.80
CA ASP A 320 -12.49 21.05 16.52
C ASP A 320 -12.01 21.12 15.08
N SER A 321 -11.41 20.04 14.57
CA SER A 321 -10.99 19.91 13.17
C SER A 321 -12.16 19.98 12.19
N LEU A 322 -13.32 19.42 12.57
CA LEU A 322 -14.55 19.53 11.77
C LEU A 322 -15.10 20.97 11.76
N ARG A 323 -15.00 21.71 12.87
CA ARG A 323 -15.36 23.13 12.90
C ARG A 323 -14.44 23.91 11.96
N MET A 324 -13.13 23.72 12.07
CA MET A 324 -12.15 24.33 11.18
C MET A 324 -12.45 24.01 9.70
N GLY A 325 -12.75 22.74 9.38
CA GLY A 325 -13.11 22.35 8.02
C GLY A 325 -14.42 22.98 7.51
N ARG A 326 -15.40 23.22 8.38
CA ARG A 326 -16.64 23.94 8.02
C ARG A 326 -16.40 25.41 7.74
N ASP A 327 -15.59 26.07 8.57
CA ASP A 327 -15.28 27.51 8.40
C ASP A 327 -14.45 27.75 7.14
N HIS A 328 -13.66 26.77 6.69
CA HIS A 328 -12.81 26.82 5.50
C HIS A 328 -13.25 25.85 4.40
N LEU A 329 -14.56 25.55 4.30
CA LEU A 329 -15.09 24.52 3.40
C LEU A 329 -14.77 24.78 1.93
N ALA A 330 -14.66 26.01 1.48
CA ALA A 330 -14.47 26.32 0.06
C ALA A 330 -13.12 25.86 -0.49
N HIS A 331 -12.03 26.07 0.24
CA HIS A 331 -10.66 25.77 -0.25
C HIS A 331 -9.75 25.13 0.79
N GLY A 332 -10.24 24.90 2.02
CA GLY A 332 -9.44 24.43 3.14
C GLY A 332 -8.49 25.48 3.69
N VAL A 333 -7.73 25.12 4.70
CA VAL A 333 -6.70 25.96 5.33
C VAL A 333 -5.33 25.88 4.65
N GLY A 334 -5.17 24.98 3.69
CA GLY A 334 -3.92 24.66 3.01
C GLY A 334 -3.46 23.23 3.31
N LEU A 335 -3.07 22.50 2.27
CA LEU A 335 -2.55 21.13 2.40
C LEU A 335 -1.30 21.15 3.28
N GLY A 336 -1.29 20.41 4.41
CA GLY A 336 -0.20 20.39 5.39
C GLY A 336 -0.13 21.62 6.30
N ALA A 337 -1.18 22.47 6.34
CA ALA A 337 -1.24 23.66 7.21
C ALA A 337 -2.01 23.40 8.52
N PHE A 338 -2.33 22.13 8.84
CA PHE A 338 -3.18 21.77 9.95
C PHE A 338 -2.68 22.32 11.29
N GLU A 339 -1.42 22.09 11.64
CA GLU A 339 -0.82 22.46 12.92
C GLU A 339 -1.01 23.97 13.23
N VAL A 340 -0.66 24.82 12.27
CA VAL A 340 -0.78 26.29 12.42
C VAL A 340 -2.24 26.73 12.46
N ALA A 341 -3.08 26.15 11.59
CA ALA A 341 -4.48 26.52 11.46
C ALA A 341 -5.36 26.01 12.61
N TYR A 342 -4.95 24.92 13.29
CA TYR A 342 -5.73 24.30 14.36
C TYR A 342 -5.70 25.11 15.66
N THR A 343 -4.63 25.84 15.96
CA THR A 343 -4.43 26.55 17.23
C THR A 343 -5.64 27.41 17.68
N PRO A 344 -6.30 28.23 16.81
CA PRO A 344 -7.48 28.99 17.20
C PRO A 344 -8.74 28.15 17.51
N TYR A 345 -8.79 26.90 17.03
CA TYR A 345 -9.91 25.97 17.20
C TYR A 345 -9.74 25.05 18.40
N GLN A 346 -8.53 24.99 18.97
CA GLN A 346 -8.18 24.04 20.02
C GLN A 346 -9.01 24.25 21.29
N THR A 347 -9.84 23.27 21.64
CA THR A 347 -10.58 23.22 22.91
C THR A 347 -9.96 22.26 23.92
N VAL A 348 -9.02 21.43 23.48
CA VAL A 348 -8.28 20.52 24.36
C VAL A 348 -7.21 21.29 25.12
N ILE A 349 -7.29 21.24 26.47
CA ILE A 349 -6.27 21.84 27.33
C ILE A 349 -5.11 20.86 27.41
N THR A 350 -3.98 21.22 26.84
CA THR A 350 -2.73 20.43 26.83
C THR A 350 -1.53 21.35 26.66
N ASP A 351 -0.40 20.97 27.24
CA ASP A 351 0.90 21.64 27.03
C ASP A 351 1.60 21.13 25.76
N LEU A 352 0.98 20.19 25.02
CA LEU A 352 1.52 19.62 23.79
C LEU A 352 0.93 20.30 22.57
N THR A 353 1.74 20.53 21.55
CA THR A 353 1.28 20.93 20.23
C THR A 353 0.49 19.77 19.58
N ILE A 354 -0.64 20.09 18.97
CA ILE A 354 -1.46 19.12 18.25
C ILE A 354 -1.17 19.24 16.77
N ASP A 355 -0.30 18.37 16.27
CA ASP A 355 0.20 18.39 14.91
C ASP A 355 -0.80 17.78 13.90
N TYR A 356 -1.70 16.89 14.37
CA TYR A 356 -2.60 16.11 13.50
C TYR A 356 -3.96 15.90 14.14
N ALA A 357 -4.99 15.74 13.30
CA ALA A 357 -6.38 15.50 13.73
C ALA A 357 -6.64 14.10 14.30
N HIS A 358 -5.68 13.17 14.25
CA HIS A 358 -5.87 11.74 14.52
C HIS A 358 -7.03 11.10 13.71
N ASN A 359 -7.32 11.67 12.55
CA ASN A 359 -8.29 11.18 11.57
C ASN A 359 -7.92 11.80 10.21
N ASP A 360 -7.32 10.99 9.33
CA ASP A 360 -6.84 11.46 8.03
C ASP A 360 -7.96 12.08 7.17
N TYR A 361 -9.20 11.58 7.28
CA TYR A 361 -10.32 12.09 6.47
C TYR A 361 -10.75 13.49 6.90
N VAL A 362 -10.85 13.71 8.23
CA VAL A 362 -11.24 14.99 8.78
C VAL A 362 -10.14 16.02 8.56
N GLN A 363 -8.87 15.64 8.74
CA GLN A 363 -7.74 16.49 8.45
C GLN A 363 -7.69 16.88 6.98
N PHE A 364 -7.86 15.91 6.08
CA PHE A 364 -7.86 16.18 4.65
C PHE A 364 -9.00 17.12 4.24
N LEU A 365 -10.20 16.98 4.84
CA LEU A 365 -11.29 17.94 4.64
C LEU A 365 -10.91 19.34 5.11
N ALA A 366 -10.32 19.48 6.30
CA ALA A 366 -9.93 20.76 6.84
C ALA A 366 -8.84 21.45 5.99
N GLU A 367 -7.86 20.68 5.50
CA GLU A 367 -6.75 21.19 4.70
C GLU A 367 -7.13 21.53 3.26
N THR A 368 -8.04 20.76 2.64
CA THR A 368 -8.33 20.84 1.20
C THR A 368 -9.73 21.32 0.87
N GLY A 369 -10.58 21.47 1.88
CA GLY A 369 -11.98 21.86 1.70
C GLY A 369 -12.78 20.81 0.91
N ILE A 370 -13.91 21.26 0.34
CA ILE A 370 -14.84 20.40 -0.38
C ILE A 370 -14.24 19.74 -1.62
N TRP A 371 -13.32 20.44 -2.30
CA TRP A 371 -12.74 19.91 -3.55
C TRP A 371 -11.85 18.71 -3.30
N GLY A 372 -10.95 18.77 -2.30
CA GLY A 372 -10.15 17.63 -1.91
C GLY A 372 -11.03 16.51 -1.34
N TRP A 373 -12.02 16.87 -0.52
CA TRP A 373 -12.93 15.90 0.08
C TRP A 373 -13.76 15.13 -0.96
N LEU A 374 -14.09 15.70 -2.11
CA LEU A 374 -14.72 14.99 -3.23
C LEU A 374 -13.73 14.11 -4.01
N LEU A 375 -12.45 14.51 -4.08
CA LEU A 375 -11.41 13.73 -4.78
C LEU A 375 -11.03 12.46 -4.02
N ALA A 376 -11.08 12.45 -2.69
CA ALA A 376 -10.71 11.28 -1.87
C ALA A 376 -11.65 10.07 -2.11
N PRO A 377 -12.97 10.15 -1.95
CA PRO A 377 -13.87 9.02 -2.23
C PRO A 377 -13.84 8.60 -3.70
N LEU A 378 -13.63 9.53 -4.63
CA LEU A 378 -13.41 9.20 -6.04
C LEU A 378 -12.16 8.34 -6.22
N ALA A 379 -11.03 8.72 -5.60
CA ALA A 379 -9.79 7.95 -5.63
C ALA A 379 -9.98 6.55 -5.03
N ILE A 380 -10.64 6.46 -3.88
CA ILE A 380 -10.93 5.21 -3.18
C ILE A 380 -11.81 4.30 -4.05
N ALA A 381 -12.91 4.83 -4.61
CA ALA A 381 -13.80 4.06 -5.48
C ALA A 381 -13.07 3.56 -6.74
N MET A 382 -12.31 4.45 -7.41
CA MET A 382 -11.50 4.08 -8.57
C MET A 382 -10.45 3.02 -8.22
N PHE A 383 -9.79 3.15 -7.06
CA PHE A 383 -8.82 2.17 -6.58
C PHE A 383 -9.45 0.77 -6.42
N PHE A 384 -10.58 0.66 -5.71
CA PHE A 384 -11.23 -0.64 -5.49
C PHE A 384 -11.77 -1.25 -6.79
N VAL A 385 -12.34 -0.45 -7.68
CA VAL A 385 -12.80 -0.93 -9.00
C VAL A 385 -11.64 -1.47 -9.84
N LEU A 386 -10.52 -0.74 -9.88
CA LEU A 386 -9.33 -1.16 -10.62
C LEU A 386 -8.70 -2.41 -10.01
N SER A 387 -8.49 -2.43 -8.70
CA SER A 387 -7.92 -3.56 -7.97
C SER A 387 -8.77 -4.82 -8.15
N PHE A 388 -10.10 -4.72 -7.97
CA PHE A 388 -11.02 -5.84 -8.15
C PHE A 388 -10.96 -6.43 -9.57
N ARG A 389 -10.95 -5.58 -10.60
CA ARG A 389 -10.81 -6.02 -12.00
C ARG A 389 -9.49 -6.73 -12.25
N ARG A 390 -8.39 -6.29 -11.58
CA ARG A 390 -7.05 -6.86 -11.78
C ARG A 390 -6.89 -8.20 -11.10
N PHE A 391 -7.18 -8.30 -9.81
CA PHE A 391 -6.95 -9.56 -9.10
C PHE A 391 -7.92 -10.66 -9.53
N ARG A 392 -9.21 -10.38 -9.78
CA ARG A 392 -10.19 -11.38 -10.24
C ARG A 392 -9.75 -12.09 -11.53
N ALA A 393 -9.14 -11.33 -12.44
CA ALA A 393 -8.64 -11.90 -13.70
C ALA A 393 -7.38 -12.76 -13.52
N ARG A 394 -6.72 -12.74 -12.34
CA ARG A 394 -5.34 -13.23 -12.16
C ARG A 394 -5.08 -14.06 -10.93
N LEU A 395 -6.07 -14.45 -10.15
CA LEU A 395 -5.90 -15.34 -8.98
C LEU A 395 -5.22 -16.70 -9.31
N ARG A 396 -5.14 -17.07 -10.59
CA ARG A 396 -4.37 -18.23 -11.05
C ARG A 396 -2.86 -18.02 -11.06
N TYR A 397 -2.41 -16.75 -10.95
CA TYR A 397 -1.00 -16.39 -11.01
C TYR A 397 -0.57 -15.79 -9.67
N GLN A 398 0.71 -15.95 -9.34
CA GLN A 398 1.30 -15.39 -8.14
C GLN A 398 1.17 -13.85 -8.08
N SER A 399 1.32 -13.17 -9.23
CA SER A 399 1.11 -11.72 -9.31
C SER A 399 -0.30 -11.29 -8.87
N GLY A 400 -1.33 -12.08 -9.18
CA GLY A 400 -2.70 -11.79 -8.76
C GLY A 400 -2.91 -11.86 -7.25
N TRP A 401 -2.29 -12.83 -6.59
CA TRP A 401 -2.32 -12.94 -5.14
C TRP A 401 -1.60 -11.77 -4.45
N LEU A 402 -0.42 -11.37 -4.97
CA LEU A 402 0.30 -10.21 -4.43
C LEU A 402 -0.45 -8.89 -4.69
N GLN A 403 -1.08 -8.74 -5.86
CA GLN A 403 -1.96 -7.60 -6.14
C GLN A 403 -3.16 -7.55 -5.17
N PHE A 404 -3.75 -8.72 -4.88
CA PHE A 404 -4.83 -8.82 -3.92
C PHE A 404 -4.37 -8.47 -2.51
N GLY A 405 -3.24 -9.00 -2.04
CA GLY A 405 -2.65 -8.65 -0.74
C GLY A 405 -2.36 -7.16 -0.62
N ALA A 406 -1.81 -6.55 -1.68
CA ALA A 406 -1.58 -5.10 -1.72
C ALA A 406 -2.89 -4.29 -1.64
N ALA A 407 -3.96 -4.76 -2.31
CA ALA A 407 -5.27 -4.11 -2.23
C ALA A 407 -5.89 -4.20 -0.82
N VAL A 408 -5.71 -5.35 -0.15
CA VAL A 408 -6.19 -5.55 1.22
C VAL A 408 -5.42 -4.69 2.21
N GLY A 409 -4.07 -4.61 2.10
CA GLY A 409 -3.27 -3.74 2.97
C GLY A 409 -3.59 -2.25 2.80
N VAL A 410 -3.89 -1.80 1.56
CA VAL A 410 -4.42 -0.43 1.33
C VAL A 410 -5.78 -0.26 2.02
N CYS A 411 -6.67 -1.27 1.96
CA CYS A 411 -7.96 -1.24 2.64
C CYS A 411 -7.79 -1.14 4.16
N GLY A 412 -6.88 -1.92 4.75
CA GLY A 412 -6.56 -1.87 6.17
C GLY A 412 -6.14 -0.47 6.61
N LEU A 413 -5.18 0.14 5.91
CA LEU A 413 -4.75 1.49 6.25
C LEU A 413 -5.87 2.53 6.10
N LEU A 414 -6.74 2.42 5.09
CA LEU A 414 -7.90 3.28 4.95
C LEU A 414 -8.89 3.13 6.14
N VAL A 415 -9.04 1.92 6.69
CA VAL A 415 -9.81 1.71 7.94
C VAL A 415 -9.10 2.33 9.13
N HIS A 416 -7.79 2.18 9.25
CA HIS A 416 -7.00 2.77 10.34
C HIS A 416 -7.03 4.32 10.33
N SER A 417 -7.08 4.92 9.16
CA SER A 417 -7.13 6.39 8.94
C SER A 417 -8.35 7.08 9.56
N PHE A 418 -9.37 6.33 10.03
CA PHE A 418 -10.46 6.90 10.83
C PHE A 418 -10.05 7.30 12.25
N SER A 419 -8.91 6.81 12.74
CA SER A 419 -8.49 7.02 14.14
C SER A 419 -6.99 7.33 14.30
N GLU A 420 -6.25 7.49 13.21
CA GLU A 420 -4.83 7.85 13.17
C GLU A 420 -4.49 8.66 11.92
N PHE A 421 -3.25 9.19 11.87
CA PHE A 421 -2.72 10.02 10.79
C PHE A 421 -1.63 9.30 9.99
N ASN A 422 -1.86 8.04 9.63
CA ASN A 422 -0.87 7.19 8.97
C ASN A 422 -0.40 7.72 7.62
N LEU A 423 -1.26 8.40 6.86
CA LEU A 423 -0.91 8.97 5.55
C LEU A 423 -0.04 10.23 5.66
N HIS A 424 0.07 10.82 6.85
CA HIS A 424 0.98 11.94 7.13
C HIS A 424 2.41 11.48 7.51
N ILE A 425 2.60 10.17 7.77
CA ILE A 425 3.91 9.58 8.02
C ILE A 425 4.55 9.19 6.70
N PRO A 426 5.67 9.82 6.29
CA PRO A 426 6.20 9.67 4.93
C PRO A 426 6.53 8.23 4.55
N ALA A 427 7.08 7.42 5.46
CA ALA A 427 7.33 6.00 5.18
C ALA A 427 6.03 5.22 4.90
N ASN A 428 4.96 5.46 5.69
CA ASN A 428 3.68 4.78 5.52
C ASN A 428 2.99 5.24 4.22
N ALA A 429 3.03 6.54 3.91
CA ALA A 429 2.50 7.08 2.65
C ALA A 429 3.25 6.56 1.42
N ALA A 430 4.57 6.36 1.52
CA ALA A 430 5.35 5.74 0.46
C ALA A 430 4.96 4.27 0.23
N TRP A 431 4.83 3.48 1.32
CA TRP A 431 4.32 2.11 1.25
C TRP A 431 2.89 2.05 0.69
N PHE A 432 2.00 2.93 1.15
CA PHE A 432 0.64 3.06 0.62
C PHE A 432 0.65 3.32 -0.89
N SER A 433 1.47 4.27 -1.36
CA SER A 433 1.60 4.59 -2.79
C SER A 433 2.12 3.42 -3.62
N PHE A 434 3.14 2.70 -3.10
CA PHE A 434 3.66 1.48 -3.69
C PHE A 434 2.59 0.39 -3.80
N LEU A 435 1.85 0.13 -2.72
CA LEU A 435 0.82 -0.90 -2.67
C LEU A 435 -0.38 -0.55 -3.56
N ALA A 436 -0.80 0.72 -3.57
CA ALA A 436 -1.86 1.19 -4.45
C ALA A 436 -1.48 1.02 -5.94
N ALA A 437 -0.22 1.31 -6.28
CA ALA A 437 0.30 1.07 -7.62
C ALA A 437 0.36 -0.43 -7.94
N LEU A 438 0.88 -1.24 -7.02
CA LEU A 438 1.02 -2.69 -7.20
C LEU A 438 -0.33 -3.38 -7.40
N ALA A 439 -1.34 -3.01 -6.59
CA ALA A 439 -2.70 -3.53 -6.67
C ALA A 439 -3.40 -3.22 -7.99
N THR A 440 -3.10 -2.06 -8.59
CA THR A 440 -3.81 -1.55 -9.76
C THR A 440 -3.05 -1.71 -11.07
N VAL A 441 -1.79 -2.14 -11.05
CA VAL A 441 -0.97 -2.25 -12.26
C VAL A 441 -1.55 -3.26 -13.27
N ALA A 442 -1.61 -2.82 -14.54
CA ALA A 442 -1.93 -3.68 -15.67
C ALA A 442 -0.70 -4.51 -16.07
N SER A 443 -0.39 -5.61 -15.36
CA SER A 443 0.70 -6.46 -15.80
C SER A 443 0.22 -7.40 -16.91
N THR A 444 0.90 -7.40 -18.05
CA THR A 444 0.75 -8.46 -19.07
C THR A 444 1.64 -9.62 -18.65
N PRO A 445 1.12 -10.85 -18.44
CA PRO A 445 2.00 -11.98 -18.25
C PRO A 445 2.87 -12.09 -19.50
N LYS A 446 4.17 -11.91 -19.40
CA LYS A 446 5.05 -12.47 -20.42
C LYS A 446 4.82 -13.95 -20.37
N SER A 447 4.26 -14.50 -21.43
CA SER A 447 4.10 -15.93 -21.65
C SER A 447 5.48 -16.59 -21.47
N HIS A 448 5.79 -17.08 -20.27
CA HIS A 448 6.54 -18.31 -20.22
C HIS A 448 5.54 -19.32 -20.75
N SER A 449 5.81 -19.79 -21.96
CA SER A 449 4.98 -20.77 -22.64
C SER A 449 4.51 -21.81 -21.63
N MET A 450 3.19 -22.07 -21.57
CA MET A 450 2.65 -23.26 -20.92
C MET A 450 3.36 -24.54 -21.42
N LEU A 451 4.11 -24.41 -22.48
CA LEU A 451 4.95 -25.44 -23.09
C LEU A 451 6.21 -25.77 -22.26
N SER A 452 6.69 -24.90 -21.34
CA SER A 452 7.89 -25.23 -20.55
C SER A 452 7.66 -26.33 -19.52
N ASP A 453 6.42 -26.53 -19.09
CA ASP A 453 6.06 -27.49 -18.05
C ASP A 453 5.57 -28.85 -18.60
N PHE A 454 5.47 -29.00 -19.93
CA PHE A 454 5.14 -30.25 -20.57
C PHE A 454 6.39 -31.02 -20.94
N PRO A 455 6.34 -32.38 -20.86
CA PRO A 455 7.39 -33.26 -21.35
C PRO A 455 7.72 -32.97 -22.85
N PRO A 456 8.95 -33.22 -23.31
CA PRO A 456 9.36 -32.90 -24.68
C PRO A 456 8.46 -33.49 -25.78
N GLU A 457 7.82 -34.61 -25.48
CA GLU A 457 6.90 -35.32 -26.38
C GLU A 457 5.60 -34.57 -26.62
N VAL A 458 5.05 -33.92 -25.57
CA VAL A 458 3.83 -33.09 -25.64
C VAL A 458 4.11 -31.76 -26.35
N LYS A 459 5.32 -31.21 -26.17
CA LYS A 459 5.76 -29.98 -26.88
C LYS A 459 5.81 -30.16 -28.40
N ARG A 460 6.22 -31.35 -28.89
CA ARG A 460 6.25 -31.68 -30.31
C ARG A 460 4.87 -31.85 -30.91
N ALA A 461 3.89 -32.35 -30.13
CA ALA A 461 2.52 -32.56 -30.59
C ALA A 461 1.70 -31.28 -30.75
N ILE A 462 2.11 -30.17 -30.07
CA ILE A 462 1.39 -28.88 -30.04
C ILE A 462 2.04 -27.84 -30.97
N SER A 463 3.29 -28.05 -31.44
CA SER A 463 3.90 -27.14 -32.43
C SER A 463 3.27 -27.40 -33.83
N PRO A 464 2.71 -26.36 -34.46
CA PRO A 464 2.26 -26.50 -35.84
C PRO A 464 3.47 -26.85 -36.72
N THR A 465 3.40 -27.98 -37.41
CA THR A 465 4.33 -28.35 -38.47
C THR A 465 4.31 -27.22 -39.52
N PRO A 466 5.47 -26.69 -39.95
CA PRO A 466 5.48 -25.77 -41.07
C PRO A 466 4.98 -26.53 -42.32
N CYS A 467 3.91 -26.04 -42.93
CA CYS A 467 3.50 -26.49 -44.25
C CYS A 467 4.63 -26.19 -45.24
N SER A 468 5.18 -27.27 -45.82
CA SER A 468 6.08 -27.24 -46.93
C SER A 468 5.39 -26.83 -48.23
#